data_04594c27fe9569464b66dac83327434f
#
_entry.id   04594c27fe9569464b66dac83327434f
#
_cell.length_a   1.000
_cell.length_b   1.000
_cell.length_c   1.000
_cell.angle_alpha   90.00
_cell.angle_beta   90.00
_cell.angle_gamma   90.00
#
_symmetry.space_group_name_H-M   'P 1'
#
loop_
_entity.id
_entity.type
_entity.pdbx_description
1 polymer ?
#
loop_
_entity_poly.entity_id
_entity_poly.type
_entity_poly.pdbx_seq_one_letter_code
_entity_poly.pdbx_strand_id
1 'polypeptide(L)'
;GAPELYTISVISPTGERLPKVPLRSGVSQTFRFVFEGTTVSVDYRIETKETANQLIYLRFSDVRKGLWIVRVYPENLVSGNYNMWLPMQKLTDGNVIFLRSNPDTTLTAPGTAAQVITVGGYQVSNNSMYADSGRGYTVAGEIKPDFAAPAVNVYGPGLRQNYVTYTGTSAAAAVTAGAVAQIMQWALVQQNDPVMSNAAIKNMLIRGAKRSEDRGYPNREWGYGALDVYQAFEYLRL
;
A
#
# COMPACT_ATOMS: atom_id res chain seq x y z
N GLY A 1 10.87 12.62 -18.73
CA GLY A 1 10.47 13.96 -18.28
C GLY A 1 11.34 14.42 -17.13
N ALA A 2 11.42 15.72 -16.87
CA ALA A 2 12.13 16.23 -15.70
C ALA A 2 11.32 15.84 -14.44
N PRO A 3 11.96 15.43 -13.34
CA PRO A 3 11.28 15.11 -12.11
C PRO A 3 10.60 16.36 -11.53
N GLU A 4 9.45 16.19 -10.91
CA GLU A 4 8.90 17.22 -10.03
C GLU A 4 9.82 17.39 -8.83
N LEU A 5 10.17 18.62 -8.53
CA LEU A 5 11.08 18.93 -7.44
C LEU A 5 10.37 19.77 -6.39
N TYR A 6 10.48 19.33 -5.16
CA TYR A 6 9.94 19.99 -3.99
C TYR A 6 11.01 20.23 -2.95
N THR A 7 10.84 21.29 -2.18
CA THR A 7 11.57 21.52 -0.95
C THR A 7 10.61 21.65 0.20
N ILE A 8 11.12 21.57 1.42
CA ILE A 8 10.27 21.58 2.60
C ILE A 8 10.75 22.63 3.63
N SER A 9 9.86 23.04 4.49
CA SER A 9 10.16 23.66 5.78
C SER A 9 9.39 22.96 6.89
N VAL A 10 9.86 23.12 8.12
CA VAL A 10 9.21 22.48 9.29
C VAL A 10 8.92 23.57 10.34
N ILE A 11 7.75 23.49 10.97
CA ILE A 11 7.38 24.35 12.09
C ILE A 11 7.08 23.44 13.29
N SER A 12 7.70 23.77 14.42
CA SER A 12 7.54 23.04 15.66
C SER A 12 6.25 23.39 16.42
N PRO A 13 5.85 22.63 17.44
CA PRO A 13 4.69 22.92 18.27
C PRO A 13 4.73 24.29 18.97
N THR A 14 5.90 24.83 19.29
CA THR A 14 6.05 26.16 19.91
C THR A 14 6.12 27.29 18.88
N GLY A 15 6.12 26.95 17.59
CA GLY A 15 6.19 27.91 16.49
C GLY A 15 7.61 28.24 16.01
N GLU A 16 8.63 27.55 16.52
CA GLU A 16 9.97 27.65 15.96
C GLU A 16 9.97 27.17 14.52
N ARG A 17 10.61 27.92 13.63
CA ARG A 17 10.53 27.68 12.18
C ARG A 17 11.90 27.30 11.63
N LEU A 18 11.99 26.10 11.07
CA LEU A 18 13.04 25.78 10.13
C LEU A 18 12.71 26.45 8.79
N PRO A 19 13.57 27.30 8.25
CA PRO A 19 13.35 27.90 6.94
C PRO A 19 13.35 26.83 5.85
N LYS A 20 13.04 27.22 4.63
CA LYS A 20 13.06 26.35 3.45
C LYS A 20 14.43 25.66 3.35
N VAL A 21 14.43 24.32 3.45
CA VAL A 21 15.65 23.50 3.39
C VAL A 21 16.14 23.43 1.95
N PRO A 22 17.38 23.86 1.66
CA PRO A 22 17.90 23.81 0.31
C PRO A 22 17.95 22.40 -0.26
N LEU A 23 17.59 22.24 -1.54
CA LEU A 23 17.65 20.96 -2.24
C LEU A 23 19.13 20.58 -2.46
N ARG A 24 19.62 19.60 -1.69
CA ARG A 24 20.95 19.01 -1.80
C ARG A 24 20.81 17.50 -1.87
N SER A 25 20.77 16.96 -3.08
CA SER A 25 20.60 15.52 -3.28
C SER A 25 21.79 14.74 -2.74
N GLY A 26 21.51 13.66 -1.99
CA GLY A 26 22.52 12.78 -1.41
C GLY A 26 23.25 13.31 -0.17
N VAL A 27 22.87 14.48 0.34
CA VAL A 27 23.45 15.08 1.55
C VAL A 27 22.38 15.18 2.63
N SER A 28 22.60 14.53 3.78
CA SER A 28 21.73 14.69 4.95
C SER A 28 21.96 16.06 5.59
N GLN A 29 20.89 16.82 5.76
CA GLN A 29 20.91 18.12 6.41
C GLN A 29 20.19 18.01 7.74
N THR A 30 20.90 18.30 8.85
CA THR A 30 20.37 18.12 10.20
C THR A 30 20.19 19.47 10.89
N PHE A 31 19.03 19.64 11.51
CA PHE A 31 18.61 20.86 12.19
C PHE A 31 18.09 20.52 13.58
N ARG A 32 18.39 21.37 14.55
CA ARG A 32 17.91 21.22 15.93
C ARG A 32 16.93 22.35 16.26
N PHE A 33 15.75 21.97 16.68
CA PHE A 33 14.76 22.86 17.27
C PHE A 33 15.11 23.07 18.75
N VAL A 34 15.46 24.32 19.10
CA VAL A 34 16.03 24.61 20.42
C VAL A 34 14.99 24.47 21.54
N PHE A 35 13.79 24.96 21.30
CA PHE A 35 12.72 24.95 22.32
C PHE A 35 12.16 23.55 22.57
N GLU A 36 12.14 22.68 21.57
CA GLU A 36 11.67 21.30 21.70
C GLU A 36 12.77 20.32 22.07
N GLY A 37 14.04 20.69 21.82
CA GLY A 37 15.16 19.75 21.90
C GLY A 37 15.16 18.71 20.78
N THR A 38 14.23 18.79 19.84
CA THR A 38 14.03 17.85 18.75
C THR A 38 15.02 18.10 17.62
N THR A 39 15.59 17.02 17.09
CA THR A 39 16.47 17.07 15.92
C THR A 39 15.72 16.56 14.70
N VAL A 40 15.76 17.29 13.59
CA VAL A 40 15.17 16.91 12.31
C VAL A 40 16.25 16.79 11.25
N SER A 41 16.37 15.61 10.65
CA SER A 41 17.24 15.37 9.49
C SER A 41 16.41 15.28 8.23
N VAL A 42 16.88 15.95 7.17
CA VAL A 42 16.23 16.03 5.86
C VAL A 42 17.18 15.48 4.80
N ASP A 43 16.75 14.43 4.10
CA ASP A 43 17.50 13.82 3.01
C ASP A 43 16.69 13.92 1.71
N TYR A 44 17.25 14.61 0.71
CA TYR A 44 16.70 14.63 -0.64
C TYR A 44 17.35 13.56 -1.50
N ARG A 45 16.55 12.73 -2.15
CA ARG A 45 17.00 11.73 -3.13
C ARG A 45 16.22 11.86 -4.40
N ILE A 46 16.90 11.75 -5.53
CA ILE A 46 16.28 11.70 -6.86
C ILE A 46 16.55 10.32 -7.42
N GLU A 47 15.49 9.54 -7.62
CA GLU A 47 15.59 8.24 -8.26
C GLU A 47 15.66 8.42 -9.77
N THR A 48 16.82 8.13 -10.35
CA THR A 48 17.08 8.38 -11.77
C THR A 48 16.79 7.19 -12.68
N LYS A 49 16.55 5.99 -12.13
CA LYS A 49 16.60 4.75 -12.94
C LYS A 49 15.30 4.38 -13.64
N GLU A 50 14.12 4.69 -13.14
CA GLU A 50 12.87 4.28 -13.80
C GLU A 50 11.75 5.31 -13.74
N THR A 51 11.63 6.07 -12.67
CA THR A 51 10.47 6.95 -12.43
C THR A 51 10.82 8.44 -12.34
N ALA A 52 12.10 8.79 -12.24
CA ALA A 52 12.57 10.17 -11.99
C ALA A 52 11.84 10.87 -10.82
N ASN A 53 11.44 10.10 -9.80
CA ASN A 53 10.73 10.62 -8.64
C ASN A 53 11.71 11.21 -7.62
N GLN A 54 11.30 12.29 -6.97
CA GLN A 54 11.98 12.80 -5.80
C GLN A 54 11.43 12.13 -4.55
N LEU A 55 12.34 11.66 -3.69
CA LEU A 55 12.05 11.21 -2.33
C LEU A 55 12.63 12.19 -1.33
N ILE A 56 11.83 12.56 -0.34
CA ILE A 56 12.25 13.40 0.78
C ILE A 56 12.05 12.60 2.06
N TYR A 57 13.15 12.21 2.69
CA TYR A 57 13.12 11.52 3.98
C TYR A 57 13.25 12.53 5.10
N LEU A 58 12.30 12.51 6.01
CA LEU A 58 12.29 13.29 7.23
C LEU A 58 12.48 12.36 8.43
N ARG A 59 13.55 12.55 9.18
CA ARG A 59 13.79 11.82 10.42
C ARG A 59 13.73 12.77 11.59
N PHE A 60 12.85 12.47 12.52
CA PHE A 60 12.70 13.20 13.76
C PHE A 60 13.30 12.37 14.91
N SER A 61 14.15 12.97 15.73
CA SER A 61 14.75 12.37 16.92
C SER A 61 14.44 13.23 18.13
N ASP A 62 14.20 12.59 19.28
CA ASP A 62 13.82 13.26 20.55
C ASP A 62 12.59 14.16 20.38
N VAL A 63 11.55 13.59 19.78
CA VAL A 63 10.37 14.35 19.35
C VAL A 63 9.53 14.81 20.53
N ARG A 64 9.37 16.10 20.70
CA ARG A 64 8.39 16.65 21.63
C ARG A 64 6.98 16.51 21.08
N LYS A 65 6.05 16.09 21.93
CA LYS A 65 4.61 15.98 21.57
C LYS A 65 4.03 17.33 21.16
N GLY A 66 3.19 17.32 20.15
CA GLY A 66 2.51 18.50 19.67
C GLY A 66 2.28 18.48 18.16
N LEU A 67 1.79 19.60 17.64
CA LEU A 67 1.50 19.77 16.22
C LEU A 67 2.77 20.19 15.48
N TRP A 68 3.32 19.29 14.67
CA TRP A 68 4.39 19.58 13.73
C TRP A 68 3.81 19.86 12.35
N ILE A 69 4.27 20.94 11.70
CA ILE A 69 3.79 21.32 10.36
C ILE A 69 4.93 21.17 9.38
N VAL A 70 4.77 20.31 8.39
CA VAL A 70 5.65 20.21 7.22
C VAL A 70 5.01 20.99 6.09
N ARG A 71 5.70 22.02 5.59
CA ARG A 71 5.28 22.77 4.41
C ARG A 71 6.08 22.30 3.21
N VAL A 72 5.38 22.02 2.13
CA VAL A 72 5.96 21.58 0.85
C VAL A 72 5.92 22.74 -0.14
N TYR A 73 7.05 23.01 -0.78
CA TYR A 73 7.20 24.07 -1.77
C TYR A 73 7.63 23.50 -3.11
N PRO A 74 6.93 23.81 -4.20
CA PRO A 74 7.38 23.39 -5.51
C PRO A 74 8.60 24.20 -5.97
N GLU A 75 9.62 23.50 -6.48
CA GLU A 75 10.76 24.12 -7.19
C GLU A 75 10.62 23.94 -8.70
N ASN A 76 10.20 22.77 -9.13
CA ASN A 76 9.84 22.47 -10.50
C ASN A 76 8.52 21.71 -10.49
N LEU A 77 7.47 22.33 -11.05
CA LEU A 77 6.11 21.83 -10.99
C LEU A 77 5.67 21.32 -12.38
N VAL A 78 5.20 20.08 -12.42
CA VAL A 78 4.58 19.47 -13.61
C VAL A 78 3.11 19.18 -13.35
N SER A 79 2.79 18.32 -12.40
CA SER A 79 1.42 17.97 -12.01
C SER A 79 1.00 18.54 -10.66
N GLY A 80 1.95 18.81 -9.79
CA GLY A 80 1.70 19.30 -8.44
C GLY A 80 1.31 18.21 -7.45
N ASN A 81 1.42 16.95 -7.83
CA ASN A 81 1.04 15.82 -6.99
C ASN A 81 2.23 15.35 -6.14
N TYR A 82 1.98 15.10 -4.87
CA TYR A 82 2.91 14.43 -3.98
C TYR A 82 2.15 13.58 -2.97
N ASN A 83 2.81 12.57 -2.45
CA ASN A 83 2.31 11.73 -1.36
C ASN A 83 3.23 11.86 -0.15
N MET A 84 2.67 11.71 1.03
CA MET A 84 3.40 11.71 2.28
C MET A 84 2.96 10.51 3.12
N TRP A 85 3.91 9.71 3.59
CA TRP A 85 3.65 8.53 4.40
C TRP A 85 4.32 8.62 5.76
N LEU A 86 3.67 8.07 6.75
CA LEU A 86 4.25 7.78 8.05
C LEU A 86 4.66 6.31 8.11
N PRO A 87 5.68 5.94 8.89
CA PRO A 87 5.96 4.54 9.20
C PRO A 87 4.75 3.86 9.84
N MET A 88 4.72 2.51 9.79
CA MET A 88 3.70 1.74 10.52
C MET A 88 3.71 2.13 12.00
N GLN A 89 2.54 2.23 12.62
CA GLN A 89 2.38 2.64 14.03
C GLN A 89 3.22 1.81 15.01
N LYS A 90 3.44 0.52 14.71
CA LYS A 90 4.30 -0.38 15.52
C LYS A 90 5.80 -0.02 15.46
N LEU A 91 6.21 0.78 14.50
CA LEU A 91 7.59 1.27 14.35
C LEU A 91 7.79 2.71 14.86
N THR A 92 6.71 3.36 15.22
CA THR A 92 6.67 4.64 15.91
C THR A 92 5.98 4.40 17.23
N ASP A 93 6.32 5.08 18.29
CA ASP A 93 5.71 4.90 19.63
C ASP A 93 4.18 5.10 19.67
N GLY A 94 3.50 4.75 18.58
CA GLY A 94 2.06 4.59 18.43
C GLY A 94 1.25 5.89 18.27
N ASN A 95 1.87 7.06 18.39
CA ASN A 95 1.14 8.32 18.56
C ASN A 95 1.39 9.36 17.45
N VAL A 96 1.95 8.94 16.31
CA VAL A 96 2.18 9.87 15.17
C VAL A 96 1.10 9.65 14.13
N ILE A 97 0.32 10.69 13.86
CA ILE A 97 -0.78 10.65 12.89
C ILE A 97 -0.81 11.90 12.03
N PHE A 98 -1.34 11.81 10.83
CA PHE A 98 -1.77 12.99 10.09
C PHE A 98 -3.11 13.49 10.63
N LEU A 99 -3.29 14.79 10.79
CA LEU A 99 -4.59 15.36 11.19
C LEU A 99 -5.69 15.11 10.15
N ARG A 100 -5.31 15.01 8.88
CA ARG A 100 -6.19 14.66 7.77
C ARG A 100 -5.50 13.60 6.94
N SER A 101 -5.67 12.34 7.33
CA SER A 101 -5.14 11.22 6.58
C SER A 101 -6.02 10.87 5.40
N ASN A 102 -5.38 10.42 4.31
CA ASN A 102 -6.07 9.78 3.19
C ASN A 102 -5.67 8.30 3.18
N PRO A 103 -6.62 7.35 3.19
CA PRO A 103 -6.31 5.92 3.20
C PRO A 103 -5.84 5.39 1.84
N ASP A 104 -5.97 6.16 0.77
CA ASP A 104 -5.60 5.74 -0.57
C ASP A 104 -4.09 5.74 -0.81
N THR A 105 -3.64 4.95 -1.81
CA THR A 105 -2.21 4.83 -2.19
C THR A 105 -1.34 4.35 -1.03
N THR A 106 -1.86 3.39 -0.25
CA THR A 106 -1.20 2.82 0.94
C THR A 106 -0.73 1.38 0.73
N LEU A 107 -0.82 0.86 -0.49
CA LEU A 107 -0.21 -0.42 -0.86
C LEU A 107 1.32 -0.32 -0.82
N THR A 108 1.97 -1.32 -0.23
CA THR A 108 3.43 -1.37 -0.07
C THR A 108 4.08 -2.37 -1.03
N ALA A 109 5.38 -2.20 -1.28
CA ALA A 109 6.16 -3.21 -1.99
C ALA A 109 6.21 -4.52 -1.16
N PRO A 110 6.19 -5.72 -1.82
CA PRO A 110 6.18 -5.95 -3.27
C PRO A 110 4.79 -5.88 -3.93
N GLY A 111 3.71 -5.62 -3.18
CA GLY A 111 2.33 -5.63 -3.68
C GLY A 111 2.05 -4.58 -4.77
N THR A 112 2.90 -3.57 -4.93
CA THR A 112 2.79 -2.58 -6.01
C THR A 112 3.38 -3.04 -7.35
N ALA A 113 4.04 -4.20 -7.40
CA ALA A 113 4.60 -4.72 -8.64
C ALA A 113 3.51 -5.23 -9.59
N ALA A 114 3.63 -4.92 -10.89
CA ALA A 114 2.62 -5.20 -11.90
C ALA A 114 2.25 -6.70 -12.01
N GLN A 115 3.25 -7.57 -11.96
CA GLN A 115 3.06 -9.01 -12.14
C GLN A 115 2.61 -9.76 -10.89
N VAL A 116 2.68 -9.15 -9.71
CA VAL A 116 2.26 -9.77 -8.45
C VAL A 116 0.73 -9.75 -8.34
N ILE A 117 0.15 -10.82 -7.84
CA ILE A 117 -1.27 -10.85 -7.45
C ILE A 117 -1.37 -10.16 -6.08
N THR A 118 -1.99 -9.00 -6.06
CA THR A 118 -2.13 -8.17 -4.87
C THR A 118 -3.56 -8.18 -4.39
N VAL A 119 -3.77 -8.46 -3.11
CA VAL A 119 -5.11 -8.60 -2.56
C VAL A 119 -5.38 -7.58 -1.46
N GLY A 120 -6.56 -6.98 -1.50
CA GLY A 120 -7.15 -6.29 -0.37
C GLY A 120 -7.79 -7.27 0.61
N GLY A 121 -8.05 -6.82 1.83
CA GLY A 121 -8.71 -7.63 2.84
C GLY A 121 -10.13 -7.19 3.11
N TYR A 122 -11.09 -8.12 3.24
CA TYR A 122 -12.46 -7.80 3.65
C TYR A 122 -12.98 -8.75 4.73
N GLN A 123 -14.03 -8.32 5.41
CA GLN A 123 -14.75 -9.10 6.41
C GLN A 123 -15.96 -9.76 5.77
N VAL A 124 -16.02 -11.10 5.79
CA VAL A 124 -17.07 -11.88 5.15
C VAL A 124 -18.46 -11.65 5.78
N SER A 125 -18.53 -11.49 7.11
CA SER A 125 -19.79 -11.43 7.85
C SER A 125 -20.68 -10.24 7.49
N ASN A 126 -20.09 -9.11 7.07
CA ASN A 126 -20.82 -7.88 6.75
C ASN A 126 -20.42 -7.27 5.40
N ASN A 127 -19.56 -7.95 4.64
CA ASN A 127 -19.08 -7.52 3.33
C ASN A 127 -18.44 -6.11 3.35
N SER A 128 -17.76 -5.75 4.45
CA SER A 128 -17.01 -4.49 4.60
C SER A 128 -15.51 -4.71 4.39
N MET A 129 -14.82 -3.66 3.90
CA MET A 129 -13.36 -3.70 3.86
C MET A 129 -12.76 -3.81 5.25
N TYR A 130 -11.68 -4.57 5.38
CA TYR A 130 -10.88 -4.58 6.59
C TYR A 130 -10.19 -3.22 6.76
N ALA A 131 -10.34 -2.60 7.93
CA ALA A 131 -9.92 -1.22 8.16
C ALA A 131 -8.42 -0.97 7.90
N ASP A 132 -7.57 -1.96 8.23
CA ASP A 132 -6.12 -1.88 8.03
C ASP A 132 -5.67 -2.41 6.65
N SER A 133 -6.61 -2.67 5.73
CA SER A 133 -6.27 -3.05 4.37
C SER A 133 -5.66 -1.88 3.62
N GLY A 134 -4.50 -2.09 2.99
CA GLY A 134 -3.94 -1.13 2.05
C GLY A 134 -4.90 -0.88 0.88
N ARG A 135 -4.97 0.36 0.41
CA ARG A 135 -5.82 0.80 -0.70
C ARG A 135 -5.00 1.31 -1.86
N GLY A 136 -5.51 1.10 -3.05
CA GLY A 136 -4.91 1.58 -4.29
C GLY A 136 -5.21 3.06 -4.60
N TYR A 137 -4.95 3.53 -5.78
CA TYR A 137 -4.17 2.82 -6.78
C TYR A 137 -2.68 2.95 -6.44
N THR A 138 -1.79 2.33 -7.24
CA THR A 138 -0.35 2.57 -7.06
C THR A 138 0.00 4.03 -7.41
N VAL A 139 1.17 4.49 -6.99
CA VAL A 139 1.68 5.84 -7.37
C VAL A 139 1.78 5.99 -8.90
N ALA A 140 2.08 4.89 -9.61
CA ALA A 140 2.11 4.86 -11.07
C ALA A 140 0.72 4.84 -11.73
N GLY A 141 -0.36 4.83 -10.93
CA GLY A 141 -1.73 4.79 -11.45
C GLY A 141 -2.25 3.40 -11.81
N GLU A 142 -1.47 2.33 -11.54
CA GLU A 142 -1.92 0.98 -11.80
C GLU A 142 -3.06 0.57 -10.86
N ILE A 143 -4.00 -0.20 -11.39
CA ILE A 143 -5.13 -0.73 -10.65
C ILE A 143 -4.65 -1.85 -9.73
N LYS A 144 -4.57 -1.53 -8.44
CA LYS A 144 -4.26 -2.42 -7.34
C LYS A 144 -5.13 -2.02 -6.13
N PRO A 145 -5.55 -2.96 -5.25
CA PRO A 145 -5.32 -4.40 -5.34
C PRO A 145 -5.98 -5.00 -6.59
N ASP A 146 -5.59 -6.22 -7.00
CA ASP A 146 -6.24 -6.91 -8.11
C ASP A 146 -7.67 -7.31 -7.73
N PHE A 147 -7.87 -7.78 -6.52
CA PHE A 147 -9.18 -8.08 -5.91
C PHE A 147 -9.07 -8.11 -4.39
N ALA A 148 -10.18 -8.30 -3.68
CA ALA A 148 -10.21 -8.47 -2.23
C ALA A 148 -10.46 -9.94 -1.86
N ALA A 149 -9.89 -10.40 -0.74
CA ALA A 149 -10.10 -11.73 -0.20
C ALA A 149 -10.43 -11.69 1.30
N PRO A 150 -11.02 -12.74 1.89
CA PRO A 150 -11.33 -12.81 3.32
C PRO A 150 -10.10 -12.54 4.18
N ALA A 151 -10.22 -11.57 5.12
CA ALA A 151 -9.12 -11.10 5.96
C ALA A 151 -9.43 -11.09 7.46
N VAL A 152 -10.69 -11.20 7.86
CA VAL A 152 -11.10 -11.05 9.26
C VAL A 152 -11.70 -12.36 9.76
N ASN A 153 -11.18 -12.85 10.88
CA ASN A 153 -11.59 -14.11 11.51
C ASN A 153 -11.53 -15.31 10.54
N VAL A 154 -10.49 -15.35 9.71
CA VAL A 154 -10.25 -16.47 8.80
C VAL A 154 -9.79 -17.67 9.61
N TYR A 155 -10.54 -18.75 9.56
CA TYR A 155 -10.25 -19.99 10.28
C TYR A 155 -9.19 -20.80 9.52
N GLY A 156 -8.15 -21.20 10.20
CA GLY A 156 -7.04 -21.91 9.58
C GLY A 156 -6.19 -22.70 10.58
N PRO A 157 -5.25 -23.53 10.08
CA PRO A 157 -4.42 -24.37 10.94
C PRO A 157 -3.50 -23.51 11.81
N GLY A 158 -3.43 -23.83 13.08
CA GLY A 158 -2.56 -23.26 14.09
C GLY A 158 -1.43 -24.21 14.51
N LEU A 159 -0.69 -23.83 15.54
CA LEU A 159 0.36 -24.66 16.10
C LEU A 159 -0.24 -25.88 16.86
N ARG A 160 0.54 -26.96 16.97
CA ARG A 160 0.21 -28.17 17.76
C ARG A 160 -1.14 -28.81 17.37
N GLN A 161 -1.39 -28.99 16.06
CA GLN A 161 -2.61 -29.62 15.51
C GLN A 161 -3.91 -28.93 15.94
N ASN A 162 -3.86 -27.64 16.18
CA ASN A 162 -5.01 -26.84 16.54
C ASN A 162 -5.44 -25.97 15.34
N TYR A 163 -6.64 -25.41 15.42
CA TYR A 163 -7.15 -24.41 14.47
C TYR A 163 -7.43 -23.13 15.21
N VAL A 164 -7.10 -22.01 14.57
CA VAL A 164 -7.25 -20.67 15.13
C VAL A 164 -7.81 -19.71 14.08
N THR A 165 -8.27 -18.56 14.51
CA THR A 165 -8.71 -17.50 13.61
C THR A 165 -7.57 -16.51 13.39
N TYR A 166 -7.41 -16.09 12.14
CA TYR A 166 -6.44 -15.09 11.72
C TYR A 166 -7.16 -13.84 11.22
N THR A 167 -6.62 -12.67 11.55
CA THR A 167 -7.10 -11.39 11.02
C THR A 167 -5.91 -10.59 10.47
N GLY A 168 -6.07 -10.11 9.24
CA GLY A 168 -5.07 -9.30 8.53
C GLY A 168 -5.04 -9.61 7.03
N THR A 169 -4.43 -8.73 6.26
CA THR A 169 -4.22 -8.95 4.81
C THR A 169 -3.32 -10.15 4.52
N SER A 170 -2.51 -10.59 5.49
CA SER A 170 -1.76 -11.85 5.40
C SER A 170 -2.69 -13.07 5.30
N ALA A 171 -3.84 -13.08 6.01
CA ALA A 171 -4.85 -14.12 5.88
C ALA A 171 -5.49 -14.09 4.47
N ALA A 172 -5.81 -12.90 3.95
CA ALA A 172 -6.30 -12.73 2.59
C ALA A 172 -5.31 -13.27 1.55
N ALA A 173 -4.02 -12.98 1.72
CA ALA A 173 -2.97 -13.51 0.85
C ALA A 173 -2.87 -15.04 0.92
N ALA A 174 -2.97 -15.63 2.11
CA ALA A 174 -2.94 -17.10 2.29
C ALA A 174 -4.15 -17.78 1.63
N VAL A 175 -5.37 -17.22 1.79
CA VAL A 175 -6.57 -17.71 1.11
C VAL A 175 -6.40 -17.66 -0.41
N THR A 176 -5.86 -16.54 -0.91
CA THR A 176 -5.57 -16.38 -2.34
C THR A 176 -4.52 -17.37 -2.83
N ALA A 177 -3.48 -17.63 -2.07
CA ALA A 177 -2.47 -18.64 -2.41
C ALA A 177 -3.09 -20.04 -2.53
N GLY A 178 -4.04 -20.40 -1.66
CA GLY A 178 -4.83 -21.63 -1.76
C GLY A 178 -5.67 -21.69 -3.04
N ALA A 179 -6.30 -20.58 -3.41
CA ALA A 179 -7.05 -20.48 -4.68
C ALA A 179 -6.13 -20.66 -5.90
N VAL A 180 -4.97 -20.01 -5.89
CA VAL A 180 -3.96 -20.18 -6.96
C VAL A 180 -3.48 -21.62 -7.04
N ALA A 181 -3.24 -22.29 -5.89
CA ALA A 181 -2.82 -23.69 -5.86
C ALA A 181 -3.85 -24.63 -6.50
N GLN A 182 -5.16 -24.40 -6.29
CA GLN A 182 -6.22 -25.16 -6.93
C GLN A 182 -6.23 -24.96 -8.46
N ILE A 183 -6.03 -23.73 -8.93
CA ILE A 183 -5.93 -23.44 -10.37
C ILE A 183 -4.69 -24.13 -10.96
N MET A 184 -3.54 -24.05 -10.27
CA MET A 184 -2.30 -24.69 -10.72
C MET A 184 -2.44 -26.23 -10.74
N GLN A 185 -3.13 -26.81 -9.76
CA GLN A 185 -3.43 -28.25 -9.75
C GLN A 185 -4.24 -28.65 -10.98
N TRP A 186 -5.31 -27.93 -11.28
CA TRP A 186 -6.13 -28.18 -12.43
C TRP A 186 -5.36 -28.00 -13.75
N ALA A 187 -4.62 -26.87 -13.86
CA ALA A 187 -3.93 -26.52 -15.11
C ALA A 187 -2.70 -27.40 -15.37
N LEU A 188 -1.76 -27.38 -14.41
CA LEU A 188 -0.43 -27.96 -14.60
C LEU A 188 -0.35 -29.43 -14.21
N VAL A 189 -0.97 -29.84 -13.08
CA VAL A 189 -0.87 -31.22 -12.59
C VAL A 189 -1.84 -32.13 -13.36
N GLN A 190 -3.07 -31.69 -13.59
CA GLN A 190 -4.06 -32.43 -14.38
C GLN A 190 -3.93 -32.19 -15.89
N GLN A 191 -2.94 -31.40 -16.32
CA GLN A 191 -2.60 -31.15 -17.73
C GLN A 191 -3.73 -30.52 -18.56
N ASN A 192 -4.66 -29.77 -17.94
CA ASN A 192 -5.71 -29.08 -18.70
C ASN A 192 -5.19 -27.83 -19.41
N ASP A 193 -4.17 -27.16 -18.83
CA ASP A 193 -3.40 -26.06 -19.47
C ASP A 193 -1.94 -26.08 -18.98
N PRO A 194 -1.09 -26.93 -19.58
CA PRO A 194 0.29 -27.13 -19.13
C PRO A 194 1.20 -25.90 -19.27
N VAL A 195 0.77 -24.87 -20.01
CA VAL A 195 1.53 -23.64 -20.26
C VAL A 195 0.95 -22.43 -19.53
N MET A 196 0.00 -22.66 -18.61
CA MET A 196 -0.64 -21.58 -17.87
C MET A 196 0.37 -20.68 -17.19
N SER A 197 0.32 -19.40 -17.51
CA SER A 197 1.20 -18.38 -16.94
C SER A 197 0.62 -17.72 -15.69
N ASN A 198 1.48 -17.06 -14.88
CA ASN A 198 1.03 -16.24 -13.75
C ASN A 198 -0.01 -15.17 -14.17
N ALA A 199 0.18 -14.55 -15.35
CA ALA A 199 -0.76 -13.58 -15.88
C ALA A 199 -2.12 -14.21 -16.22
N ALA A 200 -2.13 -15.45 -16.73
CA ALA A 200 -3.37 -16.19 -17.01
C ALA A 200 -4.14 -16.49 -15.71
N ILE A 201 -3.44 -16.98 -14.67
CA ILE A 201 -4.03 -17.23 -13.33
C ILE A 201 -4.62 -15.94 -12.76
N LYS A 202 -3.86 -14.85 -12.79
CA LYS A 202 -4.31 -13.53 -12.33
C LYS A 202 -5.60 -13.09 -13.06
N ASN A 203 -5.59 -13.16 -14.39
CA ASN A 203 -6.74 -12.78 -15.21
C ASN A 203 -7.95 -13.66 -14.96
N MET A 204 -7.77 -14.97 -14.74
CA MET A 204 -8.83 -15.90 -14.40
C MET A 204 -9.50 -15.51 -13.07
N LEU A 205 -8.71 -15.20 -12.02
CA LEU A 205 -9.22 -14.76 -10.73
C LEU A 205 -9.93 -13.40 -10.82
N ILE A 206 -9.40 -12.45 -11.62
CA ILE A 206 -10.03 -11.14 -11.85
C ILE A 206 -11.37 -11.28 -12.58
N ARG A 207 -11.46 -12.16 -13.58
CA ARG A 207 -12.71 -12.42 -14.32
C ARG A 207 -13.77 -13.03 -13.42
N GLY A 208 -13.40 -14.03 -12.62
CA GLY A 208 -14.29 -14.70 -11.67
C GLY A 208 -14.62 -13.88 -10.42
N ALA A 209 -13.97 -12.74 -10.19
CA ALA A 209 -14.20 -11.94 -9.00
C ALA A 209 -15.67 -11.50 -8.89
N LYS A 210 -16.27 -11.74 -7.73
CA LYS A 210 -17.65 -11.36 -7.43
C LYS A 210 -17.77 -9.85 -7.29
N ARG A 211 -18.69 -9.24 -8.03
CA ARG A 211 -18.99 -7.82 -8.04
C ARG A 211 -20.35 -7.54 -7.44
N SER A 212 -20.45 -6.54 -6.60
CA SER A 212 -21.69 -6.07 -6.02
C SER A 212 -22.24 -4.90 -6.86
N GLU A 213 -23.55 -4.84 -7.08
CA GLU A 213 -24.18 -3.81 -7.92
C GLU A 213 -24.12 -2.41 -7.32
N ASP A 214 -23.94 -2.31 -5.98
CA ASP A 214 -23.84 -1.05 -5.25
C ASP A 214 -22.47 -0.38 -5.38
N ARG A 215 -21.50 -0.98 -6.09
CA ARG A 215 -20.11 -0.51 -6.19
C ARG A 215 -19.63 -0.51 -7.63
N GLY A 216 -18.93 0.59 -7.99
CA GLY A 216 -18.19 0.63 -9.25
C GLY A 216 -16.89 -0.19 -9.18
N TYR A 217 -16.57 -0.92 -10.24
CA TYR A 217 -15.33 -1.68 -10.38
C TYR A 217 -14.61 -1.35 -11.68
N PRO A 218 -13.24 -1.34 -11.69
CA PRO A 218 -12.38 -1.52 -10.53
C PRO A 218 -12.37 -0.30 -9.61
N ASN A 219 -12.08 -0.52 -8.31
CA ASN A 219 -11.94 0.56 -7.35
C ASN A 219 -10.73 0.36 -6.41
N ARG A 220 -10.41 1.39 -5.62
CA ARG A 220 -9.20 1.43 -4.78
C ARG A 220 -9.20 0.44 -3.63
N GLU A 221 -10.34 -0.04 -3.22
CA GLU A 221 -10.51 -0.94 -2.08
C GLU A 221 -10.57 -2.41 -2.51
N TRP A 222 -11.47 -2.71 -3.45
CA TRP A 222 -11.82 -4.05 -3.88
C TRP A 222 -11.11 -4.50 -5.16
N GLY A 223 -10.35 -3.61 -5.83
CA GLY A 223 -9.84 -3.88 -7.16
C GLY A 223 -10.98 -4.26 -8.11
N TYR A 224 -10.91 -5.44 -8.70
CA TYR A 224 -11.93 -5.94 -9.62
C TYR A 224 -13.08 -6.71 -8.97
N GLY A 225 -13.09 -6.85 -7.63
CA GLY A 225 -14.17 -7.52 -6.89
C GLY A 225 -13.65 -8.38 -5.74
N ALA A 226 -14.48 -9.23 -5.18
CA ALA A 226 -14.13 -10.22 -4.16
C ALA A 226 -13.71 -11.55 -4.80
N LEU A 227 -12.68 -12.20 -4.23
CA LEU A 227 -12.22 -13.53 -4.67
C LEU A 227 -13.36 -14.53 -4.70
N ASP A 228 -13.58 -15.14 -5.86
CA ASP A 228 -14.51 -16.26 -6.07
C ASP A 228 -13.88 -17.29 -7.00
N VAL A 229 -13.36 -18.36 -6.42
CA VAL A 229 -12.66 -19.42 -7.16
C VAL A 229 -13.64 -20.23 -8.00
N TYR A 230 -14.85 -20.44 -7.50
CA TYR A 230 -15.86 -21.19 -8.26
C TYR A 230 -16.21 -20.47 -9.56
N GLN A 231 -16.50 -19.18 -9.49
CA GLN A 231 -16.78 -18.38 -10.68
C GLN A 231 -15.57 -18.31 -11.62
N ALA A 232 -14.36 -18.29 -11.10
CA ALA A 232 -13.16 -18.32 -11.92
C ALA A 232 -13.09 -19.60 -12.79
N PHE A 233 -13.48 -20.75 -12.25
CA PHE A 233 -13.55 -22.00 -13.00
C PHE A 233 -14.75 -22.07 -13.96
N GLU A 234 -15.90 -21.48 -13.62
CA GLU A 234 -17.06 -21.44 -14.51
C GLU A 234 -16.74 -20.71 -15.83
N TYR A 235 -15.92 -19.67 -15.80
CA TYR A 235 -15.46 -18.96 -17.01
C TYR A 235 -14.58 -19.81 -17.94
N LEU A 236 -14.07 -20.95 -17.51
CA LEU A 236 -13.32 -21.88 -18.37
C LEU A 236 -14.24 -22.83 -19.15
N ARG A 237 -15.52 -22.86 -18.81
CA ARG A 237 -16.52 -23.73 -19.47
C ARG A 237 -17.25 -23.05 -20.63
N LEU A 238 -17.01 -21.72 -20.79
CA LEU A 238 -17.55 -20.90 -21.86
C LEU A 238 -16.55 -20.76 -23.00
#